data_27936381f708a157c947e438a5d365a6
#
_entry.id   27936381f708a157c947e438a5d365a6
#
_cell.length_a   1.000
_cell.length_b   1.000
_cell.length_c   1.000
_cell.angle_alpha   90.00
_cell.angle_beta   90.00
_cell.angle_gamma   90.00
#
_symmetry.space_group_name_H-M   'P 1'
#
loop_
_entity.id
_entity.type
_entity.pdbx_description
1 polymer ?
#
loop_
_entity_poly.entity_id
_entity_poly.type
_entity_poly.pdbx_seq_one_letter_code
_entity_poly.pdbx_strand_id
1 'polypeptide(L)'
;MPQSWSVEDIPDQSGRVAIVTGANSGLGLETSVALAGAGARVIMACRNPVKADAALQTVRSRIADADVSLMRLDLASLTSIRDFAHQFLSEHDQLDLLINNAGVMAIPLGRTEDGFEMQIGTNHLGHFALTGLLMNTLQETTGARVVNVASLAHRWTRGLDMDDLNFEDRGYNKWD
;
A
#
# COMPACT_ATOMS: atom_id res chain seq x y z
N MET A 1 8.79 32.52 -5.78
CA MET A 1 7.88 31.37 -5.94
C MET A 1 8.31 30.37 -4.90
N PRO A 2 7.43 29.67 -4.17
CA PRO A 2 7.85 28.58 -3.32
C PRO A 2 8.61 27.57 -4.21
N GLN A 3 9.74 27.10 -3.72
CA GLN A 3 10.56 26.08 -4.39
C GLN A 3 9.66 24.85 -4.61
N SER A 4 9.57 24.36 -5.85
CA SER A 4 8.80 23.14 -6.14
C SER A 4 9.53 21.96 -5.52
N TRP A 5 8.86 21.20 -4.65
CA TRP A 5 9.38 19.98 -4.07
C TRP A 5 9.70 18.93 -5.17
N SER A 6 10.80 18.24 -5.03
CA SER A 6 11.23 17.17 -5.93
C SER A 6 11.69 15.95 -5.14
N VAL A 7 11.95 14.82 -5.84
CA VAL A 7 12.47 13.60 -5.21
C VAL A 7 13.84 13.85 -4.54
N GLU A 8 14.62 14.81 -5.03
CA GLU A 8 15.91 15.19 -4.48
C GLU A 8 15.81 15.89 -3.10
N ASP A 9 14.62 16.37 -2.75
CA ASP A 9 14.34 16.98 -1.45
C ASP A 9 13.98 15.94 -0.36
N ILE A 10 13.94 14.63 -0.69
CA ILE A 10 13.72 13.57 0.29
C ILE A 10 14.95 13.51 1.21
N PRO A 11 14.78 13.72 2.54
CA PRO A 11 15.90 13.61 3.46
C PRO A 11 16.41 12.17 3.52
N ASP A 12 17.63 11.99 4.03
CA ASP A 12 18.22 10.67 4.27
C ASP A 12 17.25 9.76 5.05
N GLN A 13 16.99 8.59 4.50
CA GLN A 13 16.12 7.56 5.05
C GLN A 13 16.89 6.31 5.53
N SER A 14 18.21 6.41 5.66
CA SER A 14 19.05 5.30 6.13
C SER A 14 18.59 4.80 7.50
N GLY A 15 18.52 3.48 7.65
CA GLY A 15 18.04 2.83 8.87
C GLY A 15 16.54 2.81 9.06
N ARG A 16 15.75 3.39 8.15
CA ARG A 16 14.28 3.36 8.20
C ARG A 16 13.72 2.21 7.39
N VAL A 17 12.62 1.63 7.88
CA VAL A 17 11.88 0.55 7.23
C VAL A 17 10.56 1.08 6.68
N ALA A 18 10.32 0.85 5.39
CA ALA A 18 9.13 1.28 4.69
C ALA A 18 8.38 0.08 4.08
N ILE A 19 7.06 0.02 4.26
CA ILE A 19 6.17 -0.88 3.50
C ILE A 19 5.46 -0.04 2.44
N VAL A 20 5.50 -0.49 1.18
CA VAL A 20 4.75 0.12 0.08
C VAL A 20 3.80 -0.91 -0.52
N THR A 21 2.48 -0.72 -0.36
CA THR A 21 1.50 -1.63 -0.97
C THR A 21 1.30 -1.30 -2.45
N GLY A 22 1.12 -2.34 -3.28
CA GLY A 22 0.99 -2.17 -4.72
C GLY A 22 2.26 -1.64 -5.41
N ALA A 23 3.42 -1.98 -4.86
CA ALA A 23 4.73 -1.49 -5.30
C ALA A 23 5.19 -2.02 -6.67
N ASN A 24 4.39 -2.85 -7.33
CA ASN A 24 4.78 -3.47 -8.61
C ASN A 24 4.56 -2.58 -9.85
N SER A 25 3.94 -1.41 -9.72
CA SER A 25 3.69 -0.50 -10.86
C SER A 25 3.30 0.90 -10.40
N GLY A 26 3.27 1.85 -11.34
CA GLY A 26 2.76 3.20 -11.13
C GLY A 26 3.39 3.92 -9.94
N LEU A 27 2.58 4.64 -9.17
CA LEU A 27 3.05 5.42 -8.02
C LEU A 27 3.76 4.57 -6.97
N GLY A 28 3.28 3.35 -6.69
CA GLY A 28 3.91 2.46 -5.72
C GLY A 28 5.33 2.06 -6.11
N LEU A 29 5.58 1.81 -7.40
CA LEU A 29 6.94 1.52 -7.90
C LEU A 29 7.84 2.74 -7.78
N GLU A 30 7.38 3.91 -8.23
CA GLU A 30 8.18 5.15 -8.15
C GLU A 30 8.44 5.57 -6.70
N THR A 31 7.48 5.38 -5.80
CA THR A 31 7.67 5.58 -4.35
C THR A 31 8.74 4.64 -3.80
N SER A 32 8.73 3.37 -4.21
CA SER A 32 9.75 2.39 -3.79
C SER A 32 11.14 2.77 -4.29
N VAL A 33 11.26 3.22 -5.55
CA VAL A 33 12.52 3.73 -6.11
C VAL A 33 13.03 4.95 -5.33
N ALA A 34 12.14 5.91 -5.05
CA ALA A 34 12.50 7.14 -4.36
C ALA A 34 12.97 6.88 -2.92
N LEU A 35 12.23 6.05 -2.17
CA LEU A 35 12.59 5.70 -0.80
C LEU A 35 13.88 4.87 -0.72
N ALA A 36 14.04 3.89 -1.61
CA ALA A 36 15.28 3.10 -1.70
C ALA A 36 16.46 3.98 -2.09
N GLY A 37 16.28 4.92 -3.04
CA GLY A 37 17.29 5.90 -3.43
C GLY A 37 17.70 6.84 -2.30
N ALA A 38 16.81 7.11 -1.37
CA ALA A 38 17.07 7.88 -0.16
C ALA A 38 17.66 7.03 1.00
N GLY A 39 17.90 5.73 0.80
CA GLY A 39 18.56 4.85 1.76
C GLY A 39 17.62 4.02 2.66
N ALA A 40 16.29 4.06 2.44
CA ALA A 40 15.37 3.24 3.20
C ALA A 40 15.46 1.76 2.81
N ARG A 41 15.23 0.88 3.80
CA ARG A 41 14.82 -0.50 3.53
C ARG A 41 13.37 -0.51 3.08
N VAL A 42 13.09 -1.00 1.87
CA VAL A 42 11.74 -1.00 1.29
C VAL A 42 11.20 -2.41 1.14
N ILE A 43 10.09 -2.70 1.81
CA ILE A 43 9.30 -3.92 1.65
C ILE A 43 8.23 -3.64 0.58
N MET A 44 8.42 -4.17 -0.61
CA MET A 44 7.49 -4.06 -1.72
C MET A 44 6.36 -5.10 -1.55
N ALA A 45 5.22 -4.66 -1.02
CA ALA A 45 4.08 -5.53 -0.73
C ALA A 45 3.19 -5.67 -1.97
N CYS A 46 3.18 -6.85 -2.60
CA CYS A 46 2.56 -7.09 -3.89
C CYS A 46 1.77 -8.41 -3.94
N ARG A 47 0.65 -8.42 -4.67
CA ARG A 47 -0.18 -9.60 -4.84
C ARG A 47 0.39 -10.61 -5.86
N ASN A 48 0.84 -10.11 -7.00
CA ASN A 48 1.30 -10.93 -8.12
C ASN A 48 2.82 -11.09 -8.09
N PRO A 49 3.36 -12.31 -7.86
CA PRO A 49 4.80 -12.53 -7.71
C PRO A 49 5.59 -12.20 -8.99
N VAL A 50 5.08 -12.55 -10.17
CA VAL A 50 5.78 -12.30 -11.44
C VAL A 50 5.95 -10.81 -11.70
N LYS A 51 4.88 -10.02 -11.46
CA LYS A 51 4.97 -8.56 -11.60
C LYS A 51 5.84 -7.93 -10.51
N ALA A 52 5.83 -8.52 -9.32
CA ALA A 52 6.65 -8.06 -8.20
C ALA A 52 8.14 -8.26 -8.49
N ASP A 53 8.53 -9.44 -9.00
CA ASP A 53 9.92 -9.71 -9.38
C ASP A 53 10.43 -8.76 -10.47
N ALA A 54 9.63 -8.50 -11.50
CA ALA A 54 9.97 -7.54 -12.53
C ALA A 54 10.16 -6.12 -11.97
N ALA A 55 9.30 -5.70 -11.04
CA ALA A 55 9.41 -4.41 -10.37
C ALA A 55 10.65 -4.33 -9.47
N LEU A 56 10.94 -5.39 -8.71
CA LEU A 56 12.15 -5.48 -7.90
C LEU A 56 13.43 -5.30 -8.75
N GLN A 57 13.51 -5.97 -9.90
CA GLN A 57 14.62 -5.79 -10.83
C GLN A 57 14.69 -4.35 -11.36
N THR A 58 13.53 -3.72 -11.58
CA THR A 58 13.47 -2.31 -11.99
C THR A 58 14.06 -1.40 -10.91
N VAL A 59 13.70 -1.58 -9.64
CA VAL A 59 14.28 -0.79 -8.53
C VAL A 59 15.80 -0.99 -8.48
N ARG A 60 16.27 -2.23 -8.47
CA ARG A 60 17.69 -2.57 -8.40
C ARG A 60 18.49 -2.06 -9.59
N SER A 61 17.90 -1.95 -10.77
CA SER A 61 18.56 -1.39 -11.95
C SER A 61 18.72 0.14 -11.90
N ARG A 62 17.84 0.82 -11.14
CA ARG A 62 17.86 2.28 -10.98
C ARG A 62 18.70 2.74 -9.79
N ILE A 63 18.70 1.95 -8.73
CA ILE A 63 19.36 2.28 -7.46
C ILE A 63 20.37 1.18 -7.14
N ALA A 64 21.65 1.51 -7.22
CA ALA A 64 22.72 0.62 -6.83
C ALA A 64 22.60 0.30 -5.32
N ASP A 65 22.81 -0.97 -4.95
CA ASP A 65 22.77 -1.44 -3.56
C ASP A 65 21.44 -1.16 -2.82
N ALA A 66 20.32 -1.01 -3.57
CA ALA A 66 19.01 -0.81 -2.99
C ALA A 66 18.63 -1.93 -2.00
N ASP A 67 18.35 -1.55 -0.74
CA ASP A 67 17.83 -2.48 0.29
C ASP A 67 16.31 -2.65 0.06
N VAL A 68 15.98 -3.55 -0.87
CA VAL A 68 14.60 -3.83 -1.27
C VAL A 68 14.32 -5.31 -1.24
N SER A 69 13.15 -5.67 -0.71
CA SER A 69 12.65 -7.04 -0.66
C SER A 69 11.19 -7.11 -1.09
N LEU A 70 10.75 -8.31 -1.44
CA LEU A 70 9.36 -8.59 -1.80
C LEU A 70 8.69 -9.34 -0.65
N MET A 71 7.44 -8.95 -0.37
CA MET A 71 6.58 -9.70 0.51
C MET A 71 5.18 -9.79 -0.10
N ARG A 72 4.60 -11.00 -0.11
CA ARG A 72 3.28 -11.23 -0.72
C ARG A 72 2.18 -10.58 0.12
N LEU A 73 1.33 -9.78 -0.53
CA LEU A 73 0.15 -9.18 0.09
C LEU A 73 -1.00 -9.13 -0.92
N ASP A 74 -2.12 -9.78 -0.59
CA ASP A 74 -3.39 -9.58 -1.26
C ASP A 74 -4.36 -8.87 -0.31
N LEU A 75 -4.66 -7.60 -0.60
CA LEU A 75 -5.57 -6.78 0.20
C LEU A 75 -7.05 -7.19 0.04
N ALA A 76 -7.36 -8.07 -0.91
CA ALA A 76 -8.68 -8.68 -1.07
C ALA A 76 -8.86 -9.97 -0.25
N SER A 77 -7.93 -10.26 0.69
CA SER A 77 -7.97 -11.44 1.55
C SER A 77 -7.46 -11.09 2.95
N LEU A 78 -8.33 -11.12 3.94
CA LEU A 78 -7.96 -10.89 5.33
C LEU A 78 -6.96 -11.93 5.85
N THR A 79 -6.99 -13.15 5.32
CA THR A 79 -5.98 -14.18 5.62
C THR A 79 -4.62 -13.76 5.12
N SER A 80 -4.50 -13.33 3.85
CA SER A 80 -3.25 -12.83 3.29
C SER A 80 -2.70 -11.63 4.05
N ILE A 81 -3.57 -10.73 4.51
CA ILE A 81 -3.17 -9.56 5.31
C ILE A 81 -2.61 -9.98 6.67
N ARG A 82 -3.23 -10.97 7.34
CA ARG A 82 -2.73 -11.50 8.62
C ARG A 82 -1.38 -12.20 8.45
N ASP A 83 -1.25 -13.02 7.41
CA ASP A 83 -0.01 -13.73 7.10
C ASP A 83 1.13 -12.75 6.82
N PHE A 84 0.86 -11.71 6.03
CA PHE A 84 1.81 -10.62 5.76
C PHE A 84 2.24 -9.92 7.05
N ALA A 85 1.28 -9.50 7.88
CA ALA A 85 1.59 -8.81 9.12
C ALA A 85 2.40 -9.70 10.08
N HIS A 86 2.02 -10.97 10.22
CA HIS A 86 2.75 -11.94 11.04
C HIS A 86 4.19 -12.14 10.54
N GLN A 87 4.38 -12.33 9.23
CA GLN A 87 5.71 -12.47 8.64
C GLN A 87 6.54 -11.20 8.87
N PHE A 88 5.98 -10.02 8.57
CA PHE A 88 6.68 -8.76 8.78
C PHE A 88 7.14 -8.59 10.24
N LEU A 89 6.24 -8.81 11.20
CA LEU A 89 6.54 -8.68 12.63
C LEU A 89 7.54 -9.73 13.16
N SER A 90 7.70 -10.85 12.46
CA SER A 90 8.71 -11.85 12.81
C SER A 90 10.12 -11.50 12.30
N GLU A 91 10.21 -10.62 11.29
CA GLU A 91 11.45 -10.25 10.62
C GLU A 91 11.93 -8.83 10.95
N HIS A 92 11.02 -7.97 11.49
CA HIS A 92 11.26 -6.54 11.70
C HIS A 92 10.67 -6.04 13.01
N ASP A 93 11.48 -5.33 13.79
CA ASP A 93 11.10 -4.74 15.07
C ASP A 93 10.61 -3.28 14.95
N GLN A 94 10.73 -2.67 13.76
CA GLN A 94 10.33 -1.29 13.50
C GLN A 94 9.62 -1.15 12.17
N LEU A 95 8.76 -0.13 12.08
CA LEU A 95 8.10 0.30 10.85
C LEU A 95 7.99 1.83 10.83
N ASP A 96 8.80 2.47 10.03
CA ASP A 96 8.83 3.94 9.94
C ASP A 96 7.80 4.51 8.99
N LEU A 97 7.56 3.83 7.87
CA LEU A 97 6.67 4.31 6.83
C LEU A 97 5.75 3.18 6.35
N LEU A 98 4.44 3.34 6.54
CA LEU A 98 3.43 2.49 5.91
C LEU A 98 2.74 3.29 4.81
N ILE A 99 3.01 2.95 3.54
CA ILE A 99 2.43 3.60 2.38
C ILE A 99 1.30 2.73 1.83
N ASN A 100 0.07 3.04 2.21
CA ASN A 100 -1.17 2.43 1.74
C ASN A 100 -1.49 2.99 0.35
N ASN A 101 -0.87 2.43 -0.70
CA ASN A 101 -0.94 2.94 -2.07
C ASN A 101 -1.75 2.04 -3.01
N ALA A 102 -1.78 0.73 -2.76
CA ALA A 102 -2.49 -0.19 -3.64
C ALA A 102 -3.96 0.19 -3.84
N GLY A 103 -4.49 -0.09 -5.03
CA GLY A 103 -5.89 0.14 -5.30
C GLY A 103 -6.33 -0.43 -6.64
N VAL A 104 -7.62 -0.68 -6.72
CA VAL A 104 -8.34 -1.02 -7.95
C VAL A 104 -9.43 0.01 -8.19
N MET A 105 -9.74 0.30 -9.44
CA MET A 105 -10.74 1.32 -9.79
C MET A 105 -11.51 0.93 -11.03
N ALA A 106 -12.81 1.26 -11.03
CA ALA A 106 -13.70 1.12 -12.17
C ALA A 106 -13.75 -0.32 -12.73
N ILE A 107 -13.67 -1.30 -11.86
CA ILE A 107 -13.77 -2.71 -12.20
C ILE A 107 -15.23 -3.20 -12.17
N PRO A 108 -15.57 -4.32 -12.81
CA PRO A 108 -16.87 -4.97 -12.64
C PRO A 108 -17.14 -5.31 -11.17
N LEU A 109 -18.44 -5.43 -10.81
CA LEU A 109 -18.80 -5.92 -9.48
C LEU A 109 -18.12 -7.27 -9.20
N GLY A 110 -17.42 -7.30 -8.08
CA GLY A 110 -16.74 -8.48 -7.59
C GLY A 110 -16.71 -8.46 -6.07
N ARG A 111 -16.34 -9.58 -5.47
CA ARG A 111 -16.19 -9.72 -4.03
C ARG A 111 -14.77 -10.11 -3.67
N THR A 112 -14.30 -9.60 -2.54
CA THR A 112 -13.10 -10.12 -1.89
C THR A 112 -13.32 -11.53 -1.39
N GLU A 113 -12.27 -12.23 -0.97
CA GLU A 113 -12.40 -13.56 -0.35
C GLU A 113 -13.31 -13.55 0.88
N ASP A 114 -13.39 -12.40 1.57
CA ASP A 114 -14.17 -12.20 2.79
C ASP A 114 -15.56 -11.62 2.52
N GLY A 115 -15.98 -11.50 1.25
CA GLY A 115 -17.35 -11.11 0.85
C GLY A 115 -17.58 -9.60 0.69
N PHE A 116 -16.59 -8.73 0.91
CA PHE A 116 -16.74 -7.29 0.70
C PHE A 116 -16.75 -6.94 -0.81
N GLU A 117 -17.42 -5.84 -1.17
CA GLU A 117 -17.28 -5.32 -2.54
C GLU A 117 -15.78 -5.06 -2.83
N MET A 118 -15.34 -5.40 -4.05
CA MET A 118 -13.93 -5.51 -4.39
C MET A 118 -13.16 -4.19 -4.24
N GLN A 119 -13.76 -3.05 -4.60
CA GLN A 119 -13.08 -1.76 -4.50
C GLN A 119 -12.96 -1.29 -3.05
N ILE A 120 -14.07 -1.28 -2.28
CA ILE A 120 -14.02 -0.89 -0.87
C ILE A 120 -13.21 -1.89 -0.05
N GLY A 121 -13.36 -3.18 -0.34
CA GLY A 121 -12.62 -4.24 0.33
C GLY A 121 -11.11 -4.09 0.17
N THR A 122 -10.64 -3.95 -1.06
CA THR A 122 -9.21 -3.82 -1.37
C THR A 122 -8.64 -2.48 -0.97
N ASN A 123 -9.31 -1.37 -1.38
CA ASN A 123 -8.72 -0.03 -1.26
C ASN A 123 -8.79 0.51 0.17
N HIS A 124 -9.83 0.15 0.92
CA HIS A 124 -10.08 0.68 2.25
C HIS A 124 -9.96 -0.38 3.34
N LEU A 125 -10.85 -1.37 3.35
CA LEU A 125 -10.93 -2.34 4.46
C LEU A 125 -9.65 -3.17 4.60
N GLY A 126 -9.02 -3.55 3.49
CA GLY A 126 -7.76 -4.26 3.48
C GLY A 126 -6.61 -3.43 4.08
N HIS A 127 -6.49 -2.16 3.71
CA HIS A 127 -5.50 -1.27 4.30
C HIS A 127 -5.81 -0.92 5.75
N PHE A 128 -7.09 -0.79 6.10
CA PHE A 128 -7.51 -0.59 7.50
C PHE A 128 -7.08 -1.77 8.38
N ALA A 129 -7.35 -3.00 7.92
CA ALA A 129 -6.92 -4.22 8.62
C ALA A 129 -5.39 -4.31 8.74
N LEU A 130 -4.66 -4.06 7.63
CA LEU A 130 -3.19 -4.05 7.62
C LEU A 130 -2.63 -3.04 8.62
N THR A 131 -3.13 -1.81 8.58
CA THR A 131 -2.70 -0.74 9.49
C THR A 131 -2.97 -1.11 10.95
N GLY A 132 -4.16 -1.68 11.23
CA GLY A 132 -4.51 -2.13 12.58
C GLY A 132 -3.59 -3.23 13.11
N LEU A 133 -3.23 -4.20 12.27
CA LEU A 133 -2.32 -5.30 12.66
C LEU A 133 -0.89 -4.83 12.91
N LEU A 134 -0.44 -3.76 12.25
CA LEU A 134 0.90 -3.18 12.39
C LEU A 134 0.95 -2.00 13.38
N MET A 135 -0.19 -1.66 14.01
CA MET A 135 -0.32 -0.42 14.81
C MET A 135 0.65 -0.37 16.00
N ASN A 136 0.86 -1.46 16.70
CA ASN A 136 1.77 -1.49 17.85
C ASN A 136 3.20 -1.11 17.43
N THR A 137 3.71 -1.75 16.37
CA THR A 137 5.05 -1.46 15.84
C THR A 137 5.16 -0.02 15.36
N LEU A 138 4.11 0.51 14.68
CA LEU A 138 4.05 1.92 14.28
C LEU A 138 4.10 2.87 15.47
N GLN A 139 3.40 2.56 16.58
CA GLN A 139 3.39 3.38 17.78
C GLN A 139 4.72 3.35 18.54
N GLU A 140 5.40 2.21 18.55
CA GLU A 140 6.70 2.00 19.19
C GLU A 140 7.85 2.60 18.37
N THR A 141 7.67 2.79 17.06
CA THR A 141 8.67 3.38 16.16
C THR A 141 8.63 4.91 16.22
N THR A 142 9.68 5.53 16.74
CA THR A 142 9.75 7.00 16.86
C THR A 142 9.67 7.68 15.51
N GLY A 143 8.69 8.55 15.34
CA GLY A 143 8.52 9.33 14.12
C GLY A 143 7.91 8.55 12.94
N ALA A 144 7.29 7.39 13.21
CA ALA A 144 6.56 6.63 12.20
C ALA A 144 5.45 7.44 11.52
N ARG A 145 5.14 7.07 10.28
CA ARG A 145 4.08 7.70 9.48
C ARG A 145 3.26 6.64 8.74
N VAL A 146 1.95 6.84 8.71
CA VAL A 146 1.04 6.14 7.80
C VAL A 146 0.61 7.13 6.72
N VAL A 147 0.82 6.77 5.47
CA VAL A 147 0.40 7.57 4.31
C VAL A 147 -0.66 6.82 3.54
N ASN A 148 -1.87 7.37 3.48
CA ASN A 148 -2.95 6.81 2.67
C ASN A 148 -3.04 7.57 1.35
N VAL A 149 -2.79 6.88 0.24
CA VAL A 149 -2.96 7.44 -1.10
C VAL A 149 -4.45 7.54 -1.39
N ALA A 150 -4.92 8.77 -1.59
CA ALA A 150 -6.31 9.08 -1.89
C ALA A 150 -6.47 9.49 -3.35
N SER A 151 -7.71 9.69 -3.79
CA SER A 151 -8.04 10.10 -5.15
C SER A 151 -8.95 11.32 -5.16
N LEU A 152 -8.81 12.17 -6.19
CA LEU A 152 -9.78 13.23 -6.47
C LEU A 152 -11.18 12.68 -6.81
N ALA A 153 -11.27 11.40 -7.14
CA ALA A 153 -12.55 10.72 -7.40
C ALA A 153 -13.52 10.79 -6.21
N HIS A 154 -13.02 10.93 -4.96
CA HIS A 154 -13.88 11.13 -3.79
C HIS A 154 -14.81 12.35 -3.90
N ARG A 155 -14.51 13.31 -4.80
CA ARG A 155 -15.32 14.50 -5.04
C ARG A 155 -16.48 14.25 -6.01
N TRP A 156 -16.50 13.10 -6.69
CA TRP A 156 -17.51 12.80 -7.73
C TRP A 156 -18.72 12.07 -7.15
N THR A 157 -18.57 11.44 -6.00
CA THR A 157 -19.66 10.76 -5.31
C THR A 157 -20.41 11.71 -4.36
N ARG A 158 -21.67 11.37 -4.07
CA ARG A 158 -22.53 12.08 -3.10
C ARG A 158 -22.31 11.60 -1.65
N GLY A 159 -21.44 10.61 -1.45
CA GLY A 159 -21.16 9.97 -0.17
C GLY A 159 -21.18 8.46 -0.27
N LEU A 160 -20.96 7.81 0.85
CA LEU A 160 -21.04 6.36 1.00
C LEU A 160 -22.41 5.98 1.56
N ASP A 161 -23.04 4.99 0.97
CA ASP A 161 -24.20 4.32 1.56
C ASP A 161 -23.69 3.30 2.58
N MET A 162 -23.74 3.67 3.87
CA MET A 162 -23.21 2.85 4.95
C MET A 162 -24.05 1.60 5.22
N ASP A 163 -25.31 1.60 4.79
CA ASP A 163 -26.21 0.47 4.95
C ASP A 163 -26.04 -0.57 3.83
N ASP A 164 -25.49 -0.14 2.67
CA ASP A 164 -25.26 -1.04 1.51
C ASP A 164 -23.88 -0.81 0.85
N LEU A 165 -22.82 -0.89 1.63
CA LEU A 165 -21.42 -0.79 1.14
C LEU A 165 -21.08 -1.87 0.11
N ASN A 166 -21.78 -2.97 0.14
CA ASN A 166 -21.53 -4.13 -0.72
C ASN A 166 -22.39 -4.14 -2.00
N PHE A 167 -23.27 -3.19 -2.23
CA PHE A 167 -24.20 -3.20 -3.37
C PHE A 167 -25.04 -4.47 -3.41
N GLU A 168 -25.69 -4.82 -2.30
CA GLU A 168 -26.58 -5.98 -2.21
C GLU A 168 -28.00 -5.62 -2.62
N ASP A 169 -28.46 -4.41 -2.27
CA ASP A 169 -29.83 -3.93 -2.48
C ASP A 169 -29.93 -2.94 -3.65
N ARG A 170 -28.84 -2.30 -4.08
CA ARG A 170 -28.83 -1.30 -5.14
C ARG A 170 -28.02 -1.74 -6.35
N GLY A 171 -28.31 -1.13 -7.51
CA GLY A 171 -27.54 -1.36 -8.73
C GLY A 171 -26.06 -0.91 -8.59
N TYR A 172 -25.13 -1.76 -9.01
CA TYR A 172 -23.71 -1.45 -8.97
C TYR A 172 -23.35 -0.42 -10.06
N ASN A 173 -22.68 0.63 -9.62
CA ASN A 173 -22.00 1.55 -10.51
C ASN A 173 -20.52 1.62 -10.11
N LYS A 174 -19.64 1.22 -11.01
CA LYS A 174 -18.20 1.14 -10.75
C LYS A 174 -17.51 2.47 -10.41
N TRP A 175 -18.24 3.58 -10.53
CA TRP A 175 -17.78 4.94 -10.22
C TRP A 175 -18.33 5.50 -8.91
N ASP A 176 -19.21 4.77 -8.22
CA ASP A 176 -19.74 5.16 -6.91
C ASP A 176 -18.75 4.92 -5.77
#